data_9ba02e9bc61367a72a11bc62b67193dd
#
_entry.id   9ba02e9bc61367a72a11bc62b67193dd
#
_cell.length_a   1.000
_cell.length_b   1.000
_cell.length_c   1.000
_cell.angle_alpha   90.00
_cell.angle_beta   90.00
_cell.angle_gamma   90.00
#
_symmetry.space_group_name_H-M   'P 1'
#
loop_
_entity.id
_entity.type
_entity.pdbx_description
1 polymer ?
#
loop_
_entity_poly.entity_id
_entity_poly.type
_entity_poly.pdbx_seq_one_letter_code
_entity_poly.pdbx_strand_id
1 'polypeptide(L)'
;SVVSSLTSHILPLVPGLVERLAAGIRVLDVGCGSGPVMNRLAELYPESRFTGIDLSTEAIGRARAEASQRELRNVAFVVRDLAGCDVATEPEEYDFITTFDAVHDQARPLDVLKRIYRALKADGWYLMQDFRGSSRVHENIGHPIGTFLHAVSTMHCMSVSLAQGGEGVGAMWGEERTREYLHKAGFRRVLTHRLAHDIRNHWYVVRK
;
A
#
# COMPACT_ATOMS: atom_id res chain seq x y z
N SER A 1 2.58 -14.24 -4.94
CA SER A 1 1.66 -13.13 -4.60
C SER A 1 1.99 -12.55 -3.24
N VAL A 2 1.50 -11.35 -2.92
CA VAL A 2 1.68 -10.73 -1.59
C VAL A 2 1.20 -11.69 -0.50
N VAL A 3 0.00 -12.27 -0.64
CA VAL A 3 -0.58 -13.17 0.36
C VAL A 3 0.28 -14.40 0.63
N SER A 4 0.85 -15.03 -0.41
CA SER A 4 1.69 -16.23 -0.25
C SER A 4 3.04 -15.95 0.41
N SER A 5 3.55 -14.73 0.31
CA SER A 5 4.83 -14.29 0.89
C SER A 5 4.67 -13.52 2.20
N LEU A 6 3.44 -13.31 2.65
CA LEU A 6 3.10 -12.37 3.72
C LEU A 6 3.87 -12.67 5.01
N THR A 7 3.70 -13.87 5.55
CA THR A 7 4.30 -14.26 6.84
C THR A 7 5.79 -14.56 6.75
N SER A 8 6.25 -15.14 5.64
CA SER A 8 7.63 -15.60 5.50
C SER A 8 8.62 -14.51 5.08
N HIS A 9 8.15 -13.50 4.34
CA HIS A 9 9.05 -12.51 3.74
C HIS A 9 8.64 -11.06 3.96
N ILE A 10 7.33 -10.77 4.06
CA ILE A 10 6.85 -9.39 4.09
C ILE A 10 6.75 -8.85 5.51
N LEU A 11 6.03 -9.53 6.40
CA LEU A 11 5.92 -9.08 7.80
C LEU A 11 7.28 -8.96 8.50
N PRO A 12 8.27 -9.86 8.26
CA PRO A 12 9.59 -9.74 8.85
C PRO A 12 10.41 -8.51 8.42
N LEU A 13 10.01 -7.81 7.35
CA LEU A 13 10.65 -6.55 6.97
C LEU A 13 10.47 -5.47 8.04
N VAL A 14 9.39 -5.55 8.82
CA VAL A 14 9.07 -4.58 9.87
C VAL A 14 9.41 -5.17 11.24
N PRO A 15 10.45 -4.65 11.93
CA PRO A 15 10.90 -5.20 13.21
C PRO A 15 9.78 -5.22 14.27
N GLY A 16 9.60 -6.38 14.94
CA GLY A 16 8.64 -6.55 16.02
C GLY A 16 7.16 -6.52 15.60
N LEU A 17 6.87 -6.51 14.29
CA LEU A 17 5.49 -6.41 13.80
C LEU A 17 4.66 -7.65 14.13
N VAL A 18 5.23 -8.84 14.00
CA VAL A 18 4.52 -10.11 14.22
C VAL A 18 4.03 -10.19 15.67
N GLU A 19 4.89 -9.83 16.62
CA GLU A 19 4.57 -9.79 18.05
C GLU A 19 3.49 -8.73 18.35
N ARG A 20 3.59 -7.56 17.73
CA ARG A 20 2.59 -6.50 17.88
C ARG A 20 1.23 -6.93 17.30
N LEU A 21 1.21 -7.57 16.13
CA LEU A 21 -0.01 -8.12 15.54
C LEU A 21 -0.66 -9.18 16.44
N ALA A 22 0.14 -10.05 17.04
CA ALA A 22 -0.36 -11.06 17.98
C ALA A 22 -0.89 -10.45 19.29
N ALA A 23 -0.29 -9.35 19.77
CA ALA A 23 -0.73 -8.63 20.95
C ALA A 23 -1.97 -7.75 20.74
N GLY A 24 -2.33 -7.43 19.50
CA GLY A 24 -3.48 -6.61 19.16
C GLY A 24 -3.13 -5.17 18.80
N ILE A 25 -3.18 -4.84 17.52
CA ILE A 25 -2.96 -3.49 16.98
C ILE A 25 -4.04 -3.12 15.94
N ARG A 26 -4.08 -1.85 15.58
CA ARG A 26 -4.94 -1.35 14.51
C ARG A 26 -4.16 -1.23 13.20
N VAL A 27 -4.67 -1.89 12.17
CA VAL A 27 -4.04 -1.96 10.84
C VAL A 27 -4.96 -1.36 9.79
N LEU A 28 -4.40 -0.56 8.87
CA LEU A 28 -5.08 -0.01 7.72
C LEU A 28 -4.40 -0.47 6.43
N ASP A 29 -5.18 -0.90 5.45
CA ASP A 29 -4.70 -1.13 4.08
C ASP A 29 -5.39 -0.15 3.13
N VAL A 30 -4.58 0.65 2.45
CA VAL A 30 -5.04 1.72 1.56
C VAL A 30 -4.92 1.26 0.11
N GLY A 31 -6.05 1.24 -0.62
CA GLY A 31 -6.13 0.60 -1.92
C GLY A 31 -6.15 -0.92 -1.78
N CYS A 32 -6.97 -1.43 -0.85
CA CYS A 32 -6.98 -2.85 -0.49
C CYS A 32 -7.59 -3.77 -1.56
N GLY A 33 -8.20 -3.22 -2.60
CA GLY A 33 -8.90 -3.97 -3.63
C GLY A 33 -9.95 -4.91 -3.05
N SER A 34 -9.92 -6.18 -3.43
CA SER A 34 -10.82 -7.22 -2.89
C SER A 34 -10.39 -7.78 -1.52
N GLY A 35 -9.46 -7.14 -0.82
CA GLY A 35 -9.11 -7.38 0.57
C GLY A 35 -8.35 -8.66 0.93
N PRO A 36 -7.64 -9.34 0.02
CA PRO A 36 -7.07 -10.65 0.31
C PRO A 36 -6.00 -10.62 1.41
N VAL A 37 -5.23 -9.52 1.50
CA VAL A 37 -4.20 -9.35 2.54
C VAL A 37 -4.85 -9.13 3.90
N MET A 38 -5.85 -8.24 3.99
CA MET A 38 -6.53 -7.95 5.25
C MET A 38 -7.32 -9.16 5.77
N ASN A 39 -8.01 -9.90 4.89
CA ASN A 39 -8.69 -11.14 5.27
C ASN A 39 -7.69 -12.17 5.83
N ARG A 40 -6.53 -12.32 5.17
CA ARG A 40 -5.49 -13.24 5.66
C ARG A 40 -4.89 -12.81 6.99
N LEU A 41 -4.62 -11.52 7.18
CA LEU A 41 -4.12 -11.01 8.46
C LEU A 41 -5.15 -11.15 9.57
N ALA A 42 -6.43 -10.88 9.29
CA ALA A 42 -7.51 -11.03 10.26
C ALA A 42 -7.68 -12.48 10.76
N GLU A 43 -7.49 -13.45 9.85
CA GLU A 43 -7.51 -14.87 10.19
C GLU A 43 -6.31 -15.26 11.08
N LEU A 44 -5.11 -14.73 10.79
CA LEU A 44 -3.87 -15.06 11.51
C LEU A 44 -3.74 -14.36 12.87
N TYR A 45 -4.34 -13.16 13.01
CA TYR A 45 -4.15 -12.30 14.19
C TYR A 45 -5.50 -11.81 14.74
N PRO A 46 -6.24 -12.68 15.45
CA PRO A 46 -7.59 -12.38 15.91
C PRO A 46 -7.68 -11.22 16.91
N GLU A 47 -6.60 -10.93 17.65
CA GLU A 47 -6.56 -9.83 18.62
C GLU A 47 -6.41 -8.46 17.94
N SER A 48 -5.90 -8.42 16.71
CA SER A 48 -5.74 -7.19 15.93
C SER A 48 -7.02 -6.80 15.19
N ARG A 49 -7.13 -5.52 14.86
CA ARG A 49 -8.27 -4.97 14.10
C ARG A 49 -7.78 -4.45 12.75
N PHE A 50 -8.44 -4.86 11.69
CA PHE A 50 -8.05 -4.58 10.32
C PHE A 50 -9.12 -3.73 9.62
N THR A 51 -8.66 -2.73 8.88
CA THR A 51 -9.50 -1.90 8.02
C THR A 51 -8.92 -1.89 6.62
N GLY A 52 -9.70 -2.24 5.61
CA GLY A 52 -9.34 -2.07 4.22
C GLY A 52 -10.17 -0.95 3.60
N ILE A 53 -9.53 -0.05 2.86
CA ILE A 53 -10.23 0.99 2.13
C ILE A 53 -9.85 0.97 0.66
N ASP A 54 -10.86 1.15 -0.20
CA ASP A 54 -10.71 1.23 -1.65
C ASP A 54 -11.83 2.08 -2.24
N LEU A 55 -11.59 2.69 -3.40
CA LEU A 55 -12.63 3.48 -4.08
C LEU A 55 -13.64 2.61 -4.85
N SER A 56 -13.28 1.37 -5.16
CA SER A 56 -14.11 0.44 -5.92
C SER A 56 -15.17 -0.23 -5.04
N THR A 57 -16.43 0.15 -5.24
CA THR A 57 -17.57 -0.49 -4.56
C THR A 57 -17.63 -2.01 -4.84
N GLU A 58 -17.30 -2.42 -6.06
CA GLU A 58 -17.29 -3.82 -6.46
C GLU A 58 -16.19 -4.61 -5.73
N ALA A 59 -14.97 -4.06 -5.67
CA ALA A 59 -13.85 -4.70 -4.96
C ALA A 59 -14.15 -4.84 -3.46
N ILE A 60 -14.67 -3.77 -2.83
CA ILE A 60 -15.10 -3.81 -1.42
C ILE A 60 -16.25 -4.80 -1.19
N GLY A 61 -17.20 -4.91 -2.14
CA GLY A 61 -18.25 -5.92 -2.08
C GLY A 61 -17.68 -7.34 -2.02
N ARG A 62 -16.71 -7.66 -2.86
CA ARG A 62 -15.99 -8.94 -2.84
C ARG A 62 -15.22 -9.16 -1.54
N ALA A 63 -14.51 -8.14 -1.05
CA ALA A 63 -13.77 -8.21 0.21
C ALA A 63 -14.66 -8.55 1.40
N ARG A 64 -15.82 -7.91 1.50
CA ARG A 64 -16.82 -8.17 2.55
C ARG A 64 -17.43 -9.58 2.44
N ALA A 65 -17.74 -10.02 1.22
CA ALA A 65 -18.26 -11.36 0.98
C ALA A 65 -17.29 -12.44 1.43
N GLU A 66 -16.00 -12.30 1.09
CA GLU A 66 -14.95 -13.22 1.53
C GLU A 66 -14.76 -13.20 3.05
N ALA A 67 -14.75 -12.01 3.69
CA ALA A 67 -14.66 -11.90 5.14
C ALA A 67 -15.84 -12.59 5.85
N SER A 68 -17.04 -12.42 5.32
CA SER A 68 -18.26 -13.08 5.84
C SER A 68 -18.21 -14.60 5.69
N GLN A 69 -17.77 -15.08 4.52
CA GLN A 69 -17.62 -16.52 4.25
C GLN A 69 -16.61 -17.19 5.20
N ARG A 70 -15.56 -16.44 5.60
CA ARG A 70 -14.54 -16.89 6.56
C ARG A 70 -14.89 -16.60 8.01
N GLU A 71 -16.08 -16.06 8.28
CA GLU A 71 -16.55 -15.68 9.62
C GLU A 71 -15.61 -14.71 10.38
N LEU A 72 -14.88 -13.86 9.66
CA LEU A 72 -13.95 -12.90 10.25
C LEU A 72 -14.71 -11.73 10.89
N ARG A 73 -14.42 -11.45 12.17
CA ARG A 73 -15.11 -10.40 12.96
C ARG A 73 -14.24 -9.20 13.27
N ASN A 74 -12.96 -9.28 12.96
CA ASN A 74 -11.94 -8.28 13.28
C ASN A 74 -11.45 -7.52 12.03
N VAL A 75 -12.18 -7.61 10.92
CA VAL A 75 -11.88 -6.88 9.68
C VAL A 75 -13.11 -6.10 9.19
N ALA A 76 -12.88 -4.87 8.72
CA ALA A 76 -13.89 -4.04 8.08
C ALA A 76 -13.37 -3.50 6.74
N PHE A 77 -14.28 -3.39 5.76
CA PHE A 77 -13.96 -2.84 4.45
C PHE A 77 -14.86 -1.66 4.13
N VAL A 78 -14.27 -0.53 3.69
CA VAL A 78 -14.97 0.72 3.47
C VAL A 78 -14.69 1.26 2.07
N VAL A 79 -15.75 1.62 1.34
CA VAL A 79 -15.60 2.36 0.07
C VAL A 79 -15.20 3.78 0.43
N ARG A 80 -13.99 4.20 0.01
CA ARG A 80 -13.48 5.53 0.31
C ARG A 80 -12.44 5.97 -0.71
N ASP A 81 -12.61 7.18 -1.26
CA ASP A 81 -11.59 7.85 -2.06
C ASP A 81 -10.64 8.64 -1.16
N LEU A 82 -9.39 8.21 -1.09
CA LEU A 82 -8.35 8.91 -0.32
C LEU A 82 -7.71 10.09 -1.08
N ALA A 83 -7.89 10.19 -2.37
CA ALA A 83 -7.49 11.36 -3.13
C ALA A 83 -8.49 12.52 -3.01
N GLY A 84 -9.75 12.22 -2.61
CA GLY A 84 -10.82 13.20 -2.41
C GLY A 84 -10.57 14.16 -1.23
N CYS A 85 -11.15 15.37 -1.30
CA CYS A 85 -10.91 16.43 -0.30
C CYS A 85 -11.56 16.17 1.07
N ASP A 86 -12.60 15.32 1.14
CA ASP A 86 -13.50 15.20 2.30
C ASP A 86 -13.17 14.07 3.27
N VAL A 87 -12.01 13.44 3.14
CA VAL A 87 -11.67 12.31 3.99
C VAL A 87 -10.83 12.75 5.17
N ALA A 88 -11.48 13.07 6.28
CA ALA A 88 -10.84 13.10 7.58
C ALA A 88 -10.44 11.67 7.96
N THR A 89 -9.18 11.33 7.81
CA THR A 89 -8.60 10.21 8.55
C THR A 89 -8.30 10.73 9.94
N GLU A 90 -8.81 10.03 10.97
CA GLU A 90 -8.48 10.40 12.35
C GLU A 90 -6.95 10.40 12.52
N PRO A 91 -6.40 11.46 13.12
CA PRO A 91 -4.95 11.52 13.32
C PRO A 91 -4.50 10.42 14.30
N GLU A 92 -3.34 9.81 13.99
CA GLU A 92 -2.67 8.84 14.88
C GLU A 92 -3.54 7.65 15.32
N GLU A 93 -4.34 7.13 14.41
CA GLU A 93 -5.26 6.03 14.69
C GLU A 93 -4.64 4.65 14.53
N TYR A 94 -3.73 4.48 13.56
CA TYR A 94 -3.21 3.18 13.15
C TYR A 94 -1.77 2.94 13.58
N ASP A 95 -1.53 1.72 14.08
CA ASP A 95 -0.19 1.24 14.45
C ASP A 95 0.61 0.80 13.23
N PHE A 96 -0.10 0.25 12.23
CA PHE A 96 0.49 -0.24 11.00
C PHE A 96 -0.40 0.12 9.81
N ILE A 97 0.22 0.67 8.75
CA ILE A 97 -0.48 0.97 7.49
C ILE A 97 0.24 0.28 6.34
N THR A 98 -0.53 -0.21 5.38
CA THR A 98 0.00 -0.86 4.17
C THR A 98 -0.58 -0.25 2.90
N THR A 99 0.20 -0.31 1.82
CA THR A 99 -0.27 -0.14 0.43
C THR A 99 0.46 -1.13 -0.47
N PHE A 100 -0.27 -1.79 -1.36
CA PHE A 100 0.28 -2.77 -2.30
C PHE A 100 -0.11 -2.39 -3.71
N ASP A 101 0.85 -1.90 -4.50
CA ASP A 101 0.67 -1.43 -5.89
C ASP A 101 -0.49 -0.42 -6.04
N ALA A 102 -0.70 0.48 -5.07
CA ALA A 102 -1.89 1.32 -5.01
C ALA A 102 -1.61 2.83 -5.10
N VAL A 103 -0.43 3.29 -4.67
CA VAL A 103 -0.14 4.73 -4.56
C VAL A 103 0.07 5.37 -5.93
N HIS A 104 0.78 4.71 -6.83
CA HIS A 104 1.08 5.23 -8.16
C HIS A 104 -0.15 5.37 -9.09
N ASP A 105 -1.24 4.67 -8.77
CA ASP A 105 -2.51 4.74 -9.51
C ASP A 105 -3.41 5.90 -9.05
N GLN A 106 -3.09 6.51 -7.90
CA GLN A 106 -3.91 7.59 -7.36
C GLN A 106 -3.83 8.86 -8.20
N ALA A 107 -4.93 9.60 -8.26
CA ALA A 107 -4.95 10.89 -8.93
C ALA A 107 -3.98 11.89 -8.27
N ARG A 108 -3.89 11.87 -6.94
CA ARG A 108 -3.03 12.74 -6.12
C ARG A 108 -2.22 11.93 -5.11
N PRO A 109 -1.16 11.23 -5.55
CA PRO A 109 -0.41 10.30 -4.70
C PRO A 109 0.24 10.98 -3.49
N LEU A 110 0.71 12.23 -3.65
CA LEU A 110 1.27 12.99 -2.53
C LEU A 110 0.23 13.27 -1.43
N ASP A 111 -1.01 13.59 -1.80
CA ASP A 111 -2.05 13.86 -0.82
C ASP A 111 -2.47 12.58 -0.09
N VAL A 112 -2.51 11.45 -0.78
CA VAL A 112 -2.73 10.13 -0.15
C VAL A 112 -1.62 9.82 0.86
N LEU A 113 -0.35 10.02 0.50
CA LEU A 113 0.78 9.80 1.41
C LEU A 113 0.76 10.72 2.63
N LYS A 114 0.37 12.01 2.47
CA LYS A 114 0.17 12.94 3.61
C LYS A 114 -0.92 12.45 4.55
N ARG A 115 -2.00 11.88 4.04
CA ARG A 115 -3.08 11.31 4.87
C ARG A 115 -2.63 10.06 5.60
N ILE A 116 -1.89 9.17 4.93
CA ILE A 116 -1.25 8.02 5.56
C ILE A 116 -0.34 8.49 6.70
N TYR A 117 0.48 9.52 6.46
CA TYR A 117 1.33 10.11 7.50
C TYR A 117 0.51 10.60 8.71
N ARG A 118 -0.60 11.30 8.49
CA ARG A 118 -1.46 11.78 9.58
C ARG A 118 -2.12 10.65 10.35
N ALA A 119 -2.63 9.63 9.66
CA ALA A 119 -3.32 8.50 10.25
C ALA A 119 -2.39 7.54 11.01
N LEU A 120 -1.11 7.53 10.68
CA LEU A 120 -0.11 6.67 11.34
C LEU A 120 0.25 7.25 12.71
N LYS A 121 0.29 6.39 13.75
CA LYS A 121 0.81 6.75 15.07
C LYS A 121 2.29 7.16 15.02
N ALA A 122 2.76 7.89 16.01
CA ALA A 122 4.14 8.37 16.08
C ALA A 122 5.17 7.21 16.10
N ASP A 123 4.85 6.10 16.73
CA ASP A 123 5.64 4.87 16.79
C ASP A 123 5.23 3.82 15.75
N GLY A 124 4.28 4.16 14.88
CA GLY A 124 3.73 3.29 13.86
C GLY A 124 4.68 3.02 12.69
N TRP A 125 4.31 2.01 11.91
CA TRP A 125 5.03 1.62 10.70
C TRP A 125 4.12 1.75 9.47
N TYR A 126 4.67 2.27 8.38
CA TYR A 126 4.06 2.20 7.06
C TYR A 126 4.89 1.29 6.16
N LEU A 127 4.26 0.29 5.57
CA LEU A 127 4.85 -0.62 4.60
C LEU A 127 4.20 -0.36 3.24
N MET A 128 4.99 0.10 2.30
CA MET A 128 4.58 0.33 0.92
C MET A 128 5.27 -0.66 -0.01
N GLN A 129 4.49 -1.34 -0.84
CA GLN A 129 5.00 -2.06 -2.00
C GLN A 129 4.69 -1.26 -3.25
N ASP A 130 5.66 -1.11 -4.13
CA ASP A 130 5.46 -0.48 -5.42
C ASP A 130 6.48 -1.01 -6.45
N PHE A 131 6.21 -0.77 -7.73
CA PHE A 131 7.05 -1.31 -8.80
C PHE A 131 8.52 -0.86 -8.69
N ARG A 132 9.39 -1.83 -8.96
CA ARG A 132 10.82 -1.62 -8.96
C ARG A 132 11.26 -0.93 -10.24
N GLY A 133 11.98 0.17 -10.11
CA GLY A 133 12.58 0.89 -11.23
C GLY A 133 13.22 2.19 -10.78
N SER A 134 13.93 2.83 -11.67
CA SER A 134 14.38 4.22 -11.54
C SER A 134 13.37 5.18 -12.18
N SER A 135 13.25 6.37 -11.62
CA SER A 135 12.49 7.48 -12.23
C SER A 135 13.10 7.96 -13.56
N ARG A 136 14.29 7.52 -13.87
CA ARG A 136 15.02 7.83 -15.12
C ARG A 136 14.88 6.66 -16.07
N VAL A 137 14.14 6.86 -17.17
CA VAL A 137 13.80 5.80 -18.13
C VAL A 137 15.03 5.02 -18.61
N HIS A 138 16.13 5.72 -18.91
CA HIS A 138 17.35 5.09 -19.44
C HIS A 138 18.05 4.16 -18.43
N GLU A 139 17.83 4.35 -17.14
CA GLU A 139 18.39 3.47 -16.08
C GLU A 139 17.61 2.15 -15.96
N ASN A 140 16.44 2.04 -16.60
CA ASN A 140 15.63 0.83 -16.62
C ASN A 140 15.91 -0.10 -17.80
N ILE A 141 16.89 0.23 -18.68
CA ILE A 141 17.21 -0.58 -19.88
C ILE A 141 17.57 -2.03 -19.50
N GLY A 142 18.30 -2.23 -18.41
CA GLY A 142 18.69 -3.54 -17.90
C GLY A 142 17.63 -4.24 -17.03
N HIS A 143 16.46 -3.64 -16.85
CA HIS A 143 15.43 -4.23 -15.99
C HIS A 143 14.78 -5.45 -16.69
N PRO A 144 14.73 -6.64 -16.05
CA PRO A 144 14.30 -7.91 -16.71
C PRO A 144 12.94 -7.82 -17.40
N ILE A 145 12.01 -7.05 -16.83
CA ILE A 145 10.65 -6.84 -17.36
C ILE A 145 10.32 -5.36 -17.59
N GLY A 146 11.35 -4.51 -17.74
CA GLY A 146 11.20 -3.06 -17.83
C GLY A 146 10.27 -2.60 -18.95
N THR A 147 10.39 -3.17 -20.15
CA THR A 147 9.50 -2.86 -21.29
C THR A 147 8.04 -3.15 -20.96
N PHE A 148 7.76 -4.31 -20.34
CA PHE A 148 6.40 -4.68 -19.92
C PHE A 148 5.87 -3.69 -18.88
N LEU A 149 6.66 -3.36 -17.85
CA LEU A 149 6.26 -2.44 -16.81
C LEU A 149 5.98 -1.02 -17.34
N HIS A 150 6.80 -0.51 -18.26
CA HIS A 150 6.55 0.77 -18.92
C HIS A 150 5.29 0.75 -19.78
N ALA A 151 5.02 -0.35 -20.50
CA ALA A 151 3.79 -0.49 -21.26
C ALA A 151 2.56 -0.48 -20.36
N VAL A 152 2.54 -1.28 -19.28
CA VAL A 152 1.45 -1.30 -18.29
C VAL A 152 1.29 0.07 -17.63
N SER A 153 2.39 0.70 -17.22
CA SER A 153 2.38 2.04 -16.63
C SER A 153 1.67 3.04 -17.52
N THR A 154 2.01 3.07 -18.81
CA THR A 154 1.43 4.04 -19.77
C THR A 154 -0.01 3.71 -20.11
N MET A 155 -0.32 2.44 -20.39
CA MET A 155 -1.63 2.02 -20.91
C MET A 155 -2.69 1.87 -19.82
N HIS A 156 -2.31 1.68 -18.56
CA HIS A 156 -3.23 1.45 -17.44
C HIS A 156 -3.04 2.51 -16.34
N CYS A 157 -1.95 2.46 -15.60
CA CYS A 157 -1.79 3.28 -14.39
C CYS A 157 -1.87 4.79 -14.65
N MET A 158 -1.12 5.27 -15.64
CA MET A 158 -1.15 6.69 -16.01
C MET A 158 -2.53 7.09 -16.54
N SER A 159 -3.14 6.27 -17.40
CA SER A 159 -4.45 6.58 -17.98
C SER A 159 -5.56 6.60 -16.92
N VAL A 160 -5.53 5.71 -15.94
CA VAL A 160 -6.47 5.71 -14.79
C VAL A 160 -6.33 6.99 -13.97
N SER A 161 -5.11 7.37 -13.62
CA SER A 161 -4.84 8.60 -12.86
C SER A 161 -5.26 9.85 -13.65
N LEU A 162 -4.85 9.97 -14.91
CA LEU A 162 -5.17 11.12 -15.78
C LEU A 162 -6.66 11.27 -16.04
N ALA A 163 -7.40 10.16 -16.20
CA ALA A 163 -8.85 10.19 -16.37
C ALA A 163 -9.58 10.78 -15.15
N GLN A 164 -8.96 10.77 -14.00
CA GLN A 164 -9.44 11.38 -12.75
C GLN A 164 -8.88 12.81 -12.54
N GLY A 165 -8.25 13.41 -13.55
CA GLY A 165 -7.58 14.71 -13.43
C GLY A 165 -6.32 14.67 -12.55
N GLY A 166 -5.68 13.50 -12.45
CA GLY A 166 -4.52 13.27 -11.62
C GLY A 166 -3.18 13.57 -12.28
N GLU A 167 -2.10 13.31 -11.54
CA GLU A 167 -0.72 13.60 -11.94
C GLU A 167 -0.17 12.62 -12.99
N GLY A 168 -0.76 11.42 -13.13
CA GLY A 168 -0.33 10.40 -14.08
C GLY A 168 1.10 9.92 -13.83
N VAL A 169 1.50 9.72 -12.59
CA VAL A 169 2.88 9.28 -12.27
C VAL A 169 3.17 7.89 -12.81
N GLY A 170 2.17 7.00 -12.79
CA GLY A 170 2.24 5.65 -13.33
C GLY A 170 3.14 4.69 -12.54
N ALA A 171 3.04 3.40 -12.85
CA ALA A 171 3.76 2.32 -12.15
C ALA A 171 5.29 2.49 -12.18
N MET A 172 5.83 3.10 -13.23
CA MET A 172 7.28 3.32 -13.38
C MET A 172 7.75 4.69 -12.90
N TRP A 173 7.09 5.26 -11.87
CA TRP A 173 7.54 6.52 -11.25
C TRP A 173 8.88 6.41 -10.52
N GLY A 174 9.31 5.20 -10.17
CA GLY A 174 10.65 4.85 -9.72
C GLY A 174 10.96 5.17 -8.27
N GLU A 175 12.05 4.58 -7.78
CA GLU A 175 12.47 4.69 -6.37
C GLU A 175 12.73 6.14 -5.96
N GLU A 176 13.36 6.94 -6.80
CA GLU A 176 13.76 8.32 -6.48
C GLU A 176 12.52 9.19 -6.23
N ARG A 177 11.53 9.12 -7.13
CA ARG A 177 10.28 9.87 -6.97
C ARG A 177 9.44 9.35 -5.80
N THR A 178 9.39 8.03 -5.61
CA THR A 178 8.72 7.43 -4.44
C THR A 178 9.29 7.99 -3.14
N ARG A 179 10.61 8.01 -2.99
CA ARG A 179 11.28 8.54 -1.80
C ARG A 179 11.05 10.04 -1.63
N GLU A 180 11.11 10.81 -2.72
CA GLU A 180 10.81 12.24 -2.72
C GLU A 180 9.39 12.51 -2.20
N TYR A 181 8.39 11.76 -2.68
CA TYR A 181 7.01 11.92 -2.26
C TYR A 181 6.79 11.51 -0.79
N LEU A 182 7.42 10.43 -0.35
CA LEU A 182 7.41 10.04 1.06
C LEU A 182 7.99 11.14 1.96
N HIS A 183 9.12 11.75 1.57
CA HIS A 183 9.70 12.86 2.31
C HIS A 183 8.81 14.12 2.29
N LYS A 184 8.22 14.47 1.13
CA LYS A 184 7.27 15.59 1.01
C LYS A 184 6.00 15.36 1.83
N ALA A 185 5.60 14.11 2.05
CA ALA A 185 4.48 13.76 2.92
C ALA A 185 4.80 13.89 4.41
N GLY A 186 6.09 13.98 4.78
CA GLY A 186 6.56 14.16 6.16
C GLY A 186 7.37 13.00 6.73
N PHE A 187 7.45 11.87 6.04
CA PHE A 187 8.22 10.71 6.51
C PHE A 187 9.73 10.99 6.49
N ARG A 188 10.41 10.65 7.58
CA ARG A 188 11.85 10.91 7.73
C ARG A 188 12.73 9.70 7.53
N ARG A 189 12.21 8.51 7.86
CA ARG A 189 12.96 7.24 7.76
C ARG A 189 12.30 6.36 6.71
N VAL A 190 13.00 6.15 5.61
CA VAL A 190 12.56 5.32 4.49
C VAL A 190 13.66 4.31 4.18
N LEU A 191 13.40 3.03 4.43
CA LEU A 191 14.28 1.92 4.07
C LEU A 191 13.68 1.19 2.87
N THR A 192 14.48 0.99 1.83
CA THR A 192 14.07 0.23 0.64
C THR A 192 14.63 -1.18 0.72
N HIS A 193 13.76 -2.17 0.59
CA HIS A 193 14.12 -3.58 0.55
C HIS A 193 13.81 -4.18 -0.82
N ARG A 194 14.62 -5.15 -1.21
CA ARG A 194 14.45 -5.97 -2.42
C ARG A 194 14.38 -7.43 -1.99
N LEU A 195 13.27 -8.09 -2.29
CA LEU A 195 13.11 -9.50 -1.98
C LEU A 195 13.57 -10.33 -3.18
N ALA A 196 14.39 -11.35 -2.94
CA ALA A 196 14.99 -12.15 -4.01
C ALA A 196 13.95 -12.85 -4.92
N HIS A 197 12.79 -13.19 -4.36
CA HIS A 197 11.68 -13.82 -5.09
C HIS A 197 10.74 -12.81 -5.78
N ASP A 198 10.91 -11.50 -5.52
CA ASP A 198 10.07 -10.43 -6.08
C ASP A 198 10.90 -9.48 -6.95
N ILE A 199 11.00 -9.83 -8.22
CA ILE A 199 11.75 -9.03 -9.21
C ILE A 199 11.02 -7.77 -9.66
N ARG A 200 9.73 -7.65 -9.33
CA ARG A 200 8.86 -6.57 -9.81
C ARG A 200 8.84 -5.37 -8.88
N ASN A 201 9.02 -5.59 -7.57
CA ASN A 201 8.68 -4.58 -6.59
C ASN A 201 9.85 -4.19 -5.69
N HIS A 202 9.81 -2.94 -5.23
CA HIS A 202 10.48 -2.46 -4.04
C HIS A 202 9.52 -2.47 -2.86
N TRP A 203 10.08 -2.69 -1.67
CA TRP A 203 9.39 -2.69 -0.41
C TRP A 203 9.96 -1.57 0.45
N TYR A 204 9.14 -0.58 0.77
CA TYR A 204 9.54 0.56 1.57
C TYR A 204 9.01 0.40 2.99
N VAL A 205 9.92 0.31 3.95
CA VAL A 205 9.61 0.31 5.38
C VAL A 205 9.83 1.71 5.90
N VAL A 206 8.75 2.33 6.36
CA VAL A 206 8.69 3.78 6.55
C VAL A 206 8.24 4.13 7.98
N ARG A 207 8.83 5.16 8.55
CA ARG A 207 8.43 5.75 9.84
C ARG A 207 8.35 7.27 9.76
N LYS A 208 7.56 7.85 10.68
CA LYS A 208 7.56 9.29 10.94
C LYS A 208 8.92 9.83 11.33
#